data_3aa5aab133550a3ac38822688c01a5fa
#
_entry.id   3aa5aab133550a3ac38822688c01a5fa
#
_cell.length_a   1.000
_cell.length_b   1.000
_cell.length_c   1.000
_cell.angle_alpha   90.00
_cell.angle_beta   90.00
_cell.angle_gamma   90.00
#
_symmetry.space_group_name_H-M   'P 1'
#
loop_
_entity.id
_entity.type
_entity.pdbx_description
1 polymer ?
#
loop_
_entity_poly.entity_id
_entity_poly.type
_entity_poly.pdbx_seq_one_letter_code
_entity_poly.pdbx_strand_id
1 'polypeptide(L)'
;MKKNVRGENMKEQKLVIAKQDFELNHIFECGQCFRWKKQSDQSYIGVFQNHVLQVKNMQDNIIFEGICDGDIKEVINHYFDMQTDYTMIKHTLSQVDSYLAKSIEYGHGIRILQQDLWEVIISFIISANNNIPRIQKIIERLAKEYGTPIIWKKTIYYAFPTPEQLAKASIEDLRRLGLGFRDKYVYETTRKILQKEIDLDQLTQIQDTNKVREILKRLPRYWTKSCGLYFTIWYASILRISY
;
A
#
# COMPACT_ATOMS: atom_id res chain seq x y z
N MET A 1 -22.85 20.10 6.11
CA MET A 1 -23.06 18.64 6.05
C MET A 1 -22.06 17.98 6.98
N LYS A 2 -22.51 17.34 8.08
CA LYS A 2 -21.62 16.61 9.00
C LYS A 2 -21.09 15.36 8.27
N LYS A 3 -19.78 15.30 7.99
CA LYS A 3 -19.13 14.07 7.51
C LYS A 3 -19.29 13.01 8.59
N ASN A 4 -19.90 11.88 8.27
CA ASN A 4 -19.95 10.72 9.15
C ASN A 4 -18.52 10.32 9.50
N VAL A 5 -18.12 10.50 10.74
CA VAL A 5 -16.88 10.01 11.28
C VAL A 5 -17.13 8.53 11.60
N ARG A 6 -16.70 7.61 10.72
CA ARG A 6 -16.62 6.18 11.06
C ARG A 6 -15.53 6.03 12.13
N GLY A 7 -15.91 5.74 13.37
CA GLY A 7 -14.96 5.67 14.46
C GLY A 7 -15.42 4.93 15.70
N GLU A 8 -16.52 4.16 15.64
CA GLU A 8 -17.07 3.54 16.87
C GLU A 8 -16.24 2.38 17.42
N ASN A 9 -15.29 1.80 16.67
CA ASN A 9 -14.42 0.70 17.12
C ASN A 9 -12.92 0.98 17.05
N MET A 10 -12.52 2.20 16.67
CA MET A 10 -11.10 2.53 16.57
C MET A 10 -10.50 2.79 17.96
N LYS A 11 -9.48 2.02 18.32
CA LYS A 11 -8.79 2.15 19.60
C LYS A 11 -7.32 2.50 19.40
N GLU A 12 -6.79 3.36 20.26
CA GLU A 12 -5.35 3.58 20.33
C GLU A 12 -4.68 2.36 20.98
N GLN A 13 -3.70 1.80 20.30
CA GLN A 13 -3.05 0.56 20.69
C GLN A 13 -1.55 0.65 20.45
N LYS A 14 -0.79 -0.20 21.15
CA LYS A 14 0.66 -0.31 21.02
C LYS A 14 1.08 -1.77 21.04
N LEU A 15 2.00 -2.12 20.15
CA LEU A 15 2.63 -3.44 20.09
C LEU A 15 4.14 -3.28 20.02
N VAL A 16 4.87 -4.14 20.73
CA VAL A 16 6.33 -4.25 20.67
C VAL A 16 6.66 -5.67 20.22
N ILE A 17 7.47 -5.79 19.20
CA ILE A 17 7.93 -7.09 18.68
C ILE A 17 9.45 -7.10 18.56
N ALA A 18 10.06 -8.27 18.65
CA ALA A 18 11.48 -8.44 18.34
C ALA A 18 11.75 -8.11 16.87
N LYS A 19 12.87 -7.44 16.61
CA LYS A 19 13.30 -7.07 15.27
C LYS A 19 13.94 -8.26 14.58
N GLN A 20 13.22 -8.82 13.62
CA GLN A 20 13.74 -9.91 12.78
C GLN A 20 13.34 -9.66 11.33
N ASP A 21 14.33 -9.58 10.43
CA ASP A 21 14.07 -9.32 8.99
C ASP A 21 13.14 -8.13 8.74
N PHE A 22 13.40 -7.02 9.45
CA PHE A 22 12.50 -5.87 9.43
C PHE A 22 13.31 -4.55 9.53
N GLU A 23 13.57 -3.90 8.40
CA GLU A 23 14.21 -2.59 8.35
C GLU A 23 13.27 -1.56 7.76
N LEU A 24 12.99 -0.48 8.51
CA LEU A 24 11.97 0.50 8.16
C LEU A 24 12.24 1.18 6.81
N ASN A 25 13.48 1.58 6.57
CA ASN A 25 13.87 2.20 5.30
C ASN A 25 13.78 1.21 4.13
N HIS A 26 14.16 -0.06 4.32
CA HIS A 26 14.06 -1.07 3.28
C HIS A 26 12.58 -1.36 2.92
N ILE A 27 11.68 -1.28 3.89
CA ILE A 27 10.24 -1.53 3.68
C ILE A 27 9.57 -0.31 3.06
N PHE A 28 9.80 0.90 3.58
CA PHE A 28 9.02 2.07 3.22
C PHE A 28 9.63 2.93 2.11
N GLU A 29 10.94 2.80 1.83
CA GLU A 29 11.62 3.62 0.83
C GLU A 29 11.96 2.84 -0.47
N CYS A 30 11.62 1.54 -0.56
CA CYS A 30 11.85 0.72 -1.76
C CYS A 30 10.84 0.96 -2.89
N GLY A 31 9.86 1.83 -2.70
CA GLY A 31 8.88 2.20 -3.72
C GLY A 31 7.64 1.30 -3.80
N GLN A 32 7.44 0.36 -2.86
CA GLN A 32 6.25 -0.48 -2.83
C GLN A 32 5.02 0.22 -2.24
N CYS A 33 5.20 1.31 -1.49
CA CYS A 33 4.12 2.06 -0.86
C CYS A 33 4.40 3.56 -0.90
N PHE A 34 3.34 4.39 -0.84
CA PHE A 34 3.46 5.84 -0.99
C PHE A 34 2.85 6.63 0.17
N ARG A 35 2.26 5.96 1.15
CA ARG A 35 1.54 6.62 2.25
C ARG A 35 2.26 6.54 3.60
N TRP A 36 3.51 6.10 3.61
CA TRP A 36 4.38 6.13 4.77
C TRP A 36 5.32 7.33 4.68
N LYS A 37 5.40 8.11 5.77
CA LYS A 37 6.20 9.34 5.86
C LYS A 37 7.21 9.22 6.99
N LYS A 38 8.49 9.38 6.66
CA LYS A 38 9.57 9.45 7.64
C LYS A 38 9.44 10.70 8.48
N GLN A 39 9.63 10.54 9.78
CA GLN A 39 9.60 11.62 10.77
C GLN A 39 11.03 12.05 11.13
N SER A 40 11.17 13.19 11.82
CA SER A 40 12.46 13.71 12.27
C SER A 40 13.18 12.78 13.26
N ASP A 41 12.43 11.98 14.03
CA ASP A 41 12.95 10.96 14.95
C ASP A 41 13.25 9.61 14.28
N GLN A 42 13.31 9.56 12.96
CA GLN A 42 13.51 8.37 12.12
C GLN A 42 12.39 7.33 12.20
N SER A 43 11.29 7.61 12.91
CA SER A 43 10.07 6.80 12.82
C SER A 43 9.34 7.03 11.49
N TYR A 44 8.38 6.16 11.18
CA TYR A 44 7.50 6.33 10.04
C TYR A 44 6.06 6.36 10.50
N ILE A 45 5.27 7.29 9.97
CA ILE A 45 3.82 7.32 10.14
C ILE A 45 3.17 6.98 8.83
N GLY A 46 2.29 6.00 8.85
CA GLY A 46 1.55 5.54 7.68
C GLY A 46 0.05 5.48 7.91
N VAL A 47 -0.68 5.65 6.81
CA VAL A 47 -2.12 5.42 6.75
C VAL A 47 -2.37 4.34 5.72
N PHE A 48 -3.05 3.28 6.10
CA PHE A 48 -3.44 2.19 5.21
C PHE A 48 -4.80 1.66 5.64
N GLN A 49 -5.66 1.34 4.67
CA GLN A 49 -7.05 1.03 4.96
C GLN A 49 -7.67 2.12 5.86
N ASN A 50 -8.15 1.76 7.06
CA ASN A 50 -8.70 2.70 8.06
C ASN A 50 -7.77 2.85 9.28
N HIS A 51 -6.48 2.49 9.17
CA HIS A 51 -5.52 2.52 10.27
C HIS A 51 -4.54 3.67 10.12
N VAL A 52 -4.09 4.22 11.25
CA VAL A 52 -2.94 5.12 11.33
C VAL A 52 -1.93 4.51 12.28
N LEU A 53 -0.73 4.20 11.80
CA LEU A 53 0.34 3.64 12.61
C LEU A 53 1.60 4.48 12.53
N GLN A 54 2.26 4.64 13.66
CA GLN A 54 3.66 5.04 13.78
C GLN A 54 4.49 3.79 14.06
N VAL A 55 5.58 3.64 13.33
CA VAL A 55 6.52 2.52 13.49
C VAL A 55 7.90 3.09 13.74
N LYS A 56 8.60 2.58 14.76
CA LYS A 56 9.97 3.00 15.09
C LYS A 56 10.83 1.83 15.55
N ASN A 57 12.11 1.90 15.22
CA ASN A 57 13.12 1.02 15.79
C ASN A 57 13.46 1.46 17.23
N MET A 58 13.63 0.47 18.11
CA MET A 58 14.11 0.68 19.47
C MET A 58 15.04 -0.49 19.84
N GLN A 59 16.33 -0.32 19.62
CA GLN A 59 17.34 -1.38 19.80
C GLN A 59 16.95 -2.65 19.01
N ASP A 60 16.77 -3.77 19.70
CA ASP A 60 16.40 -5.06 19.12
C ASP A 60 14.88 -5.25 18.94
N ASN A 61 14.11 -4.18 19.09
CA ASN A 61 12.66 -4.22 18.99
C ASN A 61 12.15 -3.22 17.95
N ILE A 62 10.93 -3.48 17.50
CA ILE A 62 10.12 -2.57 16.71
C ILE A 62 8.88 -2.23 17.50
N ILE A 63 8.59 -0.94 17.61
CA ILE A 63 7.41 -0.44 18.28
C ILE A 63 6.42 0.03 17.22
N PHE A 64 5.21 -0.49 17.29
CA PHE A 64 4.04 -0.02 16.57
C PHE A 64 3.10 0.68 17.55
N GLU A 65 2.67 1.86 17.21
CA GLU A 65 1.71 2.65 17.99
C GLU A 65 0.75 3.35 17.04
N GLY A 66 -0.54 3.31 17.33
CA GLY A 66 -1.49 3.97 16.46
C GLY A 66 -2.93 3.72 16.81
N ILE A 67 -3.82 4.10 15.90
CA ILE A 67 -5.24 3.86 15.99
C ILE A 67 -5.66 2.85 14.92
N CYS A 68 -6.23 1.74 15.35
CA CYS A 68 -6.61 0.63 14.51
C CYS A 68 -8.08 0.26 14.70
N ASP A 69 -8.70 -0.20 13.62
CA ASP A 69 -9.96 -0.93 13.64
C ASP A 69 -9.62 -2.41 13.84
N GLY A 70 -10.01 -2.98 14.99
CA GLY A 70 -9.64 -4.34 15.41
C GLY A 70 -8.34 -4.40 16.23
N ASP A 71 -7.78 -5.60 16.37
CA ASP A 71 -6.56 -5.87 17.13
C ASP A 71 -5.32 -5.46 16.34
N ILE A 72 -4.48 -4.60 16.93
CA ILE A 72 -3.23 -4.12 16.31
C ILE A 72 -2.29 -5.27 15.92
N LYS A 73 -2.27 -6.38 16.67
CA LYS A 73 -1.42 -7.53 16.36
C LYS A 73 -1.85 -8.21 15.07
N GLU A 74 -3.16 -8.39 14.89
CA GLU A 74 -3.71 -8.96 13.65
C GLU A 74 -3.48 -8.05 12.45
N VAL A 75 -3.71 -6.74 12.62
CA VAL A 75 -3.46 -5.73 11.59
C VAL A 75 -1.99 -5.74 11.15
N ILE A 76 -1.05 -5.76 12.09
CA ILE A 76 0.40 -5.78 11.80
C ILE A 76 0.80 -7.11 11.17
N ASN A 77 0.34 -8.24 11.71
CA ASN A 77 0.64 -9.56 11.17
C ASN A 77 0.21 -9.68 9.72
N HIS A 78 -0.96 -9.16 9.39
CA HIS A 78 -1.45 -9.16 8.02
C HIS A 78 -0.67 -8.18 7.15
N TYR A 79 -0.66 -6.89 7.50
CA TYR A 79 -0.11 -5.84 6.62
C TYR A 79 1.38 -6.01 6.34
N PHE A 80 2.18 -6.42 7.34
CA PHE A 80 3.62 -6.62 7.21
C PHE A 80 4.02 -8.07 6.90
N ASP A 81 3.05 -8.94 6.61
CA ASP A 81 3.27 -10.34 6.27
C ASP A 81 4.17 -11.06 7.30
N MET A 82 3.83 -10.88 8.60
CA MET A 82 4.70 -11.32 9.70
C MET A 82 4.77 -12.85 9.86
N GLN A 83 3.82 -13.59 9.25
CA GLN A 83 3.79 -15.05 9.31
C GLN A 83 4.75 -15.72 8.31
N THR A 84 5.20 -14.99 7.30
CA THR A 84 6.14 -15.51 6.30
C THR A 84 7.57 -15.51 6.84
N ASP A 85 8.25 -16.64 6.70
CA ASP A 85 9.66 -16.79 7.07
C ASP A 85 10.57 -16.19 5.99
N TYR A 86 10.87 -14.90 6.12
CA TYR A 86 11.75 -14.20 5.20
C TYR A 86 13.22 -14.64 5.33
N THR A 87 13.62 -15.18 6.48
CA THR A 87 14.97 -15.72 6.65
C THR A 87 15.20 -16.93 5.74
N MET A 88 14.23 -17.85 5.73
CA MET A 88 14.28 -19.04 4.87
C MET A 88 14.25 -18.66 3.38
N ILE A 89 13.36 -17.76 2.98
CA ILE A 89 13.28 -17.28 1.59
C ILE A 89 14.59 -16.67 1.14
N LYS A 90 15.18 -15.78 1.95
CA LYS A 90 16.46 -15.12 1.64
C LYS A 90 17.60 -16.11 1.58
N HIS A 91 17.65 -17.08 2.49
CA HIS A 91 18.63 -18.14 2.45
C HIS A 91 18.56 -18.92 1.14
N THR A 92 17.37 -19.37 0.75
CA THR A 92 17.15 -20.11 -0.50
C THR A 92 17.56 -19.29 -1.73
N LEU A 93 17.11 -18.04 -1.82
CA LEU A 93 17.45 -17.16 -2.94
C LEU A 93 18.92 -16.82 -3.03
N SER A 94 19.63 -16.69 -1.89
CA SER A 94 21.07 -16.40 -1.87
C SER A 94 21.93 -17.52 -2.46
N GLN A 95 21.41 -18.74 -2.52
CA GLN A 95 22.08 -19.89 -3.13
C GLN A 95 21.92 -19.97 -4.66
N VAL A 96 21.04 -19.17 -5.25
CA VAL A 96 20.75 -19.21 -6.70
C VAL A 96 21.90 -18.60 -7.49
N ASP A 97 22.31 -17.38 -7.14
CA ASP A 97 23.44 -16.70 -7.77
C ASP A 97 24.02 -15.57 -6.89
N SER A 98 25.22 -15.09 -7.25
CA SER A 98 25.94 -14.07 -6.51
C SER A 98 25.28 -12.68 -6.56
N TYR A 99 24.47 -12.37 -7.57
CA TYR A 99 23.74 -11.09 -7.67
C TYR A 99 22.59 -11.07 -6.69
N LEU A 100 21.83 -12.17 -6.60
CA LEU A 100 20.77 -12.33 -5.60
C LEU A 100 21.36 -12.30 -4.18
N ALA A 101 22.48 -12.98 -3.92
CA ALA A 101 23.12 -12.93 -2.61
C ALA A 101 23.47 -11.50 -2.18
N LYS A 102 24.10 -10.69 -3.06
CA LYS A 102 24.41 -9.28 -2.78
C LYS A 102 23.16 -8.41 -2.63
N SER A 103 22.12 -8.68 -3.43
CA SER A 103 20.84 -7.94 -3.35
C SER A 103 20.14 -8.20 -2.01
N ILE A 104 20.20 -9.42 -1.51
CA ILE A 104 19.67 -9.83 -0.21
C ILE A 104 20.44 -9.19 0.93
N GLU A 105 21.77 -9.16 0.85
CA GLU A 105 22.60 -8.48 1.83
C GLU A 105 22.24 -6.99 1.95
N TYR A 106 22.08 -6.30 0.82
CA TYR A 106 21.66 -4.90 0.78
C TYR A 106 20.23 -4.69 1.30
N GLY A 107 19.29 -5.54 0.88
CA GLY A 107 17.87 -5.43 1.21
C GLY A 107 17.40 -6.37 2.32
N HIS A 108 18.28 -6.77 3.25
CA HIS A 108 18.02 -7.81 4.25
C HIS A 108 16.75 -7.63 5.09
N GLY A 109 16.29 -6.41 5.27
CA GLY A 109 15.09 -6.10 6.06
C GLY A 109 13.84 -5.80 5.24
N ILE A 110 13.84 -6.09 3.93
CA ILE A 110 12.65 -5.92 3.09
C ILE A 110 11.60 -6.95 3.46
N ARG A 111 10.34 -6.48 3.57
CA ARG A 111 9.13 -7.29 3.65
C ARG A 111 8.13 -6.81 2.60
N ILE A 112 7.36 -7.71 2.05
CA ILE A 112 6.32 -7.37 1.07
C ILE A 112 5.04 -6.98 1.82
N LEU A 113 4.58 -5.74 1.64
CA LEU A 113 3.40 -5.23 2.32
C LEU A 113 2.11 -5.76 1.68
N GLN A 114 1.19 -6.27 2.49
CA GLN A 114 -0.15 -6.70 2.08
C GLN A 114 -1.07 -5.47 1.99
N GLN A 115 -0.98 -4.78 0.87
CA GLN A 115 -1.69 -3.54 0.65
C GLN A 115 -3.08 -3.78 0.05
N ASP A 116 -3.99 -2.84 0.28
CA ASP A 116 -5.30 -2.83 -0.36
C ASP A 116 -5.17 -2.74 -1.89
N LEU A 117 -5.82 -3.67 -2.60
CA LEU A 117 -5.71 -3.79 -4.04
C LEU A 117 -6.18 -2.54 -4.80
N TRP A 118 -7.27 -1.93 -4.32
CA TRP A 118 -7.79 -0.71 -4.91
C TRP A 118 -6.81 0.46 -4.78
N GLU A 119 -6.28 0.68 -3.58
CA GLU A 119 -5.28 1.72 -3.33
C GLU A 119 -4.03 1.49 -4.19
N VAL A 120 -3.58 0.25 -4.31
CA VAL A 120 -2.44 -0.13 -5.15
C VAL A 120 -2.72 0.19 -6.62
N ILE A 121 -3.86 -0.20 -7.18
CA ILE A 121 -4.21 0.07 -8.59
C ILE A 121 -4.17 1.59 -8.88
N ILE A 122 -4.83 2.40 -8.07
CA ILE A 122 -4.87 3.85 -8.28
C ILE A 122 -3.49 4.49 -8.08
N SER A 123 -2.75 4.08 -7.06
CA SER A 123 -1.39 4.56 -6.81
C SER A 123 -0.44 4.24 -7.97
N PHE A 124 -0.63 3.09 -8.60
CA PHE A 124 0.08 2.67 -9.80
C PHE A 124 -0.21 3.56 -11.01
N ILE A 125 -1.49 3.83 -11.27
CA ILE A 125 -1.87 4.75 -12.35
C ILE A 125 -1.20 6.12 -12.11
N ILE A 126 -1.18 6.58 -10.86
CA ILE A 126 -0.55 7.86 -10.49
C ILE A 126 0.98 7.79 -10.61
N SER A 127 1.60 6.66 -10.35
CA SER A 127 3.06 6.49 -10.39
C SER A 127 3.65 6.50 -11.80
N ALA A 128 2.86 6.22 -12.79
CA ALA A 128 3.31 6.13 -14.17
C ALA A 128 3.98 7.41 -14.66
N ASN A 129 5.24 7.31 -15.10
CA ASN A 129 6.08 8.43 -15.53
C ASN A 129 6.04 9.59 -14.52
N ASN A 130 6.27 9.30 -13.26
CA ASN A 130 6.20 10.24 -12.14
C ASN A 130 7.32 9.96 -11.12
N ASN A 131 7.59 10.87 -10.21
CA ASN A 131 8.55 10.69 -9.13
C ASN A 131 7.85 10.49 -7.78
N ILE A 132 8.51 9.81 -6.85
CA ILE A 132 7.94 9.43 -5.56
C ILE A 132 7.37 10.62 -4.78
N PRO A 133 8.08 11.76 -4.61
CA PRO A 133 7.53 12.90 -3.88
C PRO A 133 6.25 13.47 -4.49
N ARG A 134 6.13 13.47 -5.82
CA ARG A 134 4.93 13.95 -6.51
C ARG A 134 3.79 12.94 -6.39
N ILE A 135 4.08 11.65 -6.49
CA ILE A 135 3.09 10.57 -6.29
C ILE A 135 2.47 10.71 -4.89
N GLN A 136 3.30 10.79 -3.86
CA GLN A 136 2.86 10.95 -2.47
C GLN A 136 1.97 12.18 -2.29
N LYS A 137 2.35 13.34 -2.85
CA LYS A 137 1.53 14.57 -2.78
C LYS A 137 0.17 14.41 -3.45
N ILE A 138 0.11 13.75 -4.60
CA ILE A 138 -1.15 13.54 -5.32
C ILE A 138 -2.07 12.60 -4.52
N ILE A 139 -1.54 11.47 -4.04
CA ILE A 139 -2.28 10.50 -3.23
C ILE A 139 -2.81 11.15 -1.94
N GLU A 140 -1.99 11.99 -1.30
CA GLU A 140 -2.40 12.70 -0.08
C GLU A 140 -3.54 13.69 -0.35
N ARG A 141 -3.47 14.48 -1.44
CA ARG A 141 -4.55 15.40 -1.84
C ARG A 141 -5.83 14.64 -2.15
N LEU A 142 -5.72 13.50 -2.85
CA LEU A 142 -6.83 12.64 -3.19
C LEU A 142 -7.50 12.07 -1.92
N ALA A 143 -6.71 11.57 -0.98
CA ALA A 143 -7.20 11.09 0.31
C ALA A 143 -7.85 12.21 1.14
N LYS A 144 -7.27 13.41 1.16
CA LYS A 144 -7.80 14.56 1.89
C LYS A 144 -9.14 15.05 1.32
N GLU A 145 -9.30 15.04 0.00
CA GLU A 145 -10.51 15.53 -0.67
C GLU A 145 -11.67 14.54 -0.57
N TYR A 146 -11.39 13.25 -0.83
CA TYR A 146 -12.43 12.23 -0.98
C TYR A 146 -12.42 11.15 0.10
N GLY A 147 -11.33 10.98 0.82
CA GLY A 147 -11.19 9.95 1.84
C GLY A 147 -11.88 10.27 3.16
N THR A 148 -11.92 9.28 4.04
CA THR A 148 -12.53 9.40 5.37
C THR A 148 -11.50 9.92 6.37
N PRO A 149 -11.82 10.97 7.17
CA PRO A 149 -10.91 11.48 8.18
C PRO A 149 -10.74 10.49 9.34
N ILE A 150 -9.49 10.38 9.83
CA ILE A 150 -9.10 9.59 11.01
C ILE A 150 -8.34 10.53 11.94
N ILE A 151 -8.77 10.63 13.19
CA ILE A 151 -8.12 11.51 14.17
C ILE A 151 -7.22 10.66 15.07
N TRP A 152 -5.94 11.01 15.11
CA TRP A 152 -4.97 10.40 16.02
C TRP A 152 -3.98 11.44 16.56
N LYS A 153 -3.72 11.45 17.87
CA LYS A 153 -2.83 12.41 18.55
C LYS A 153 -3.11 13.88 18.14
N LYS A 154 -4.39 14.26 18.07
CA LYS A 154 -4.88 15.61 17.66
C LYS A 154 -4.57 15.99 16.21
N THR A 155 -4.06 15.07 15.41
CA THR A 155 -3.80 15.25 13.96
C THR A 155 -4.85 14.54 13.15
N ILE A 156 -5.28 15.15 12.06
CA ILE A 156 -6.25 14.56 11.13
C ILE A 156 -5.47 13.88 10.00
N TYR A 157 -5.66 12.60 9.87
CA TYR A 157 -5.23 11.77 8.75
C TYR A 157 -6.44 11.42 7.89
N TYR A 158 -6.22 10.86 6.70
CA TYR A 158 -7.31 10.51 5.80
C TYR A 158 -7.08 9.11 5.25
N ALA A 159 -8.06 8.22 5.38
CA ALA A 159 -8.07 6.94 4.67
C ALA A 159 -8.05 7.16 3.16
N PHE A 160 -7.55 6.19 2.40
CA PHE A 160 -7.67 6.25 0.94
C PHE A 160 -9.16 6.20 0.56
N PRO A 161 -9.62 6.98 -0.43
CA PRO A 161 -11.04 6.99 -0.80
C PRO A 161 -11.45 5.65 -1.40
N THR A 162 -12.62 5.15 -1.01
CA THR A 162 -13.22 3.97 -1.65
C THR A 162 -13.58 4.27 -3.12
N PRO A 163 -13.83 3.26 -3.95
CA PRO A 163 -14.32 3.48 -5.32
C PRO A 163 -15.53 4.40 -5.39
N GLU A 164 -16.51 4.24 -4.45
CA GLU A 164 -17.72 5.04 -4.38
C GLU A 164 -17.43 6.50 -3.98
N GLN A 165 -16.45 6.69 -3.11
CA GLN A 165 -16.02 8.04 -2.72
C GLN A 165 -15.31 8.74 -3.87
N LEU A 166 -14.41 8.02 -4.56
CA LEU A 166 -13.64 8.57 -5.68
C LEU A 166 -14.49 8.80 -6.93
N ALA A 167 -15.56 8.05 -7.12
CA ALA A 167 -16.51 8.24 -8.23
C ALA A 167 -17.24 9.59 -8.19
N LYS A 168 -17.18 10.31 -7.07
CA LYS A 168 -17.73 11.68 -6.95
C LYS A 168 -16.86 12.72 -7.62
N ALA A 169 -15.61 12.38 -7.94
CA ALA A 169 -14.68 13.26 -8.63
C ALA A 169 -15.00 13.35 -10.12
N SER A 170 -15.01 14.56 -10.67
CA SER A 170 -14.95 14.76 -12.12
C SER A 170 -13.51 14.62 -12.64
N ILE A 171 -13.35 14.53 -13.95
CA ILE A 171 -12.00 14.55 -14.57
C ILE A 171 -11.28 15.87 -14.24
N GLU A 172 -12.01 16.99 -14.22
CA GLU A 172 -11.49 18.32 -13.89
C GLU A 172 -11.02 18.37 -12.43
N ASP A 173 -11.75 17.78 -11.50
CA ASP A 173 -11.33 17.68 -10.10
C ASP A 173 -10.05 16.89 -9.95
N LEU A 174 -9.96 15.72 -10.59
CA LEU A 174 -8.77 14.90 -10.58
C LEU A 174 -7.56 15.65 -11.18
N ARG A 175 -7.77 16.41 -12.27
CA ARG A 175 -6.74 17.25 -12.87
C ARG A 175 -6.26 18.33 -11.92
N ARG A 176 -7.18 19.01 -11.22
CA ARG A 176 -6.88 20.04 -10.19
C ARG A 176 -6.06 19.48 -9.04
N LEU A 177 -6.25 18.22 -8.66
CA LEU A 177 -5.44 17.53 -7.64
C LEU A 177 -4.01 17.21 -8.11
N GLY A 178 -3.72 17.38 -9.38
CA GLY A 178 -2.38 17.25 -9.95
C GLY A 178 -2.11 15.93 -10.68
N LEU A 179 -3.16 15.16 -11.01
CA LEU A 179 -3.03 13.90 -11.74
C LEU A 179 -2.52 14.09 -13.18
N GLY A 180 -2.75 15.29 -13.77
CA GLY A 180 -2.41 15.57 -15.15
C GLY A 180 -3.12 14.60 -16.09
N PHE A 181 -2.43 14.07 -17.11
CA PHE A 181 -3.00 13.16 -18.09
C PHE A 181 -3.53 11.82 -17.52
N ARG A 182 -3.26 11.54 -16.22
CA ARG A 182 -3.70 10.33 -15.52
C ARG A 182 -5.13 10.44 -14.99
N ASP A 183 -5.69 11.65 -15.00
CA ASP A 183 -7.04 11.97 -14.54
C ASP A 183 -8.09 11.07 -15.20
N LYS A 184 -8.04 10.95 -16.53
CA LYS A 184 -8.95 10.08 -17.31
C LYS A 184 -8.81 8.60 -16.93
N TYR A 185 -7.57 8.14 -16.72
CA TYR A 185 -7.33 6.72 -16.37
C TYR A 185 -7.85 6.38 -14.98
N VAL A 186 -7.65 7.27 -14.00
CA VAL A 186 -8.22 7.09 -12.66
C VAL A 186 -9.75 7.12 -12.73
N TYR A 187 -10.33 8.07 -13.46
CA TYR A 187 -11.76 8.18 -13.64
C TYR A 187 -12.36 6.92 -14.28
N GLU A 188 -11.82 6.47 -15.40
CA GLU A 188 -12.30 5.27 -16.11
C GLU A 188 -12.13 4.00 -15.27
N THR A 189 -10.98 3.85 -14.61
CA THR A 189 -10.71 2.70 -13.72
C THR A 189 -11.76 2.64 -12.59
N THR A 190 -12.04 3.78 -11.97
CA THR A 190 -13.05 3.87 -10.92
C THR A 190 -14.44 3.43 -11.42
N ARG A 191 -14.82 3.85 -12.62
CA ARG A 191 -16.10 3.46 -13.24
C ARG A 191 -16.18 1.98 -13.54
N LYS A 192 -15.13 1.39 -14.12
CA LYS A 192 -15.07 -0.05 -14.43
C LYS A 192 -15.20 -0.93 -13.19
N ILE A 193 -14.59 -0.53 -12.09
CA ILE A 193 -14.68 -1.27 -10.82
C ILE A 193 -16.09 -1.16 -10.24
N LEU A 194 -16.70 0.02 -10.24
CA LEU A 194 -18.07 0.20 -9.76
C LEU A 194 -19.11 -0.53 -10.62
N GLN A 195 -18.87 -0.63 -11.93
CA GLN A 195 -19.71 -1.38 -12.85
C GLN A 195 -19.48 -2.90 -12.78
N LYS A 196 -18.56 -3.33 -11.92
CA LYS A 196 -18.13 -4.74 -11.77
C LYS A 196 -17.60 -5.38 -13.06
N GLU A 197 -17.09 -4.57 -14.00
CA GLU A 197 -16.33 -5.11 -15.12
C GLU A 197 -15.04 -5.79 -14.65
N ILE A 198 -14.51 -5.33 -13.52
CA ILE A 198 -13.42 -5.94 -12.77
C ILE A 198 -13.85 -6.03 -11.31
N ASP A 199 -13.96 -7.25 -10.83
CA ASP A 199 -14.29 -7.55 -9.44
C ASP A 199 -12.98 -7.75 -8.66
N LEU A 200 -12.70 -6.80 -7.74
CA LEU A 200 -11.47 -6.81 -6.94
C LEU A 200 -11.44 -8.00 -5.97
N ASP A 201 -12.58 -8.41 -5.42
CA ASP A 201 -12.66 -9.52 -4.49
C ASP A 201 -12.37 -10.83 -5.21
N GLN A 202 -12.90 -11.01 -6.43
CA GLN A 202 -12.57 -12.16 -7.25
C GLN A 202 -11.08 -12.19 -7.64
N LEU A 203 -10.48 -11.04 -7.94
CA LEU A 203 -9.06 -10.97 -8.29
C LEU A 203 -8.16 -11.50 -7.18
N THR A 204 -8.50 -11.25 -5.91
CA THR A 204 -7.73 -11.74 -4.76
C THR A 204 -7.82 -13.25 -4.56
N GLN A 205 -8.80 -13.92 -5.18
CA GLN A 205 -9.00 -15.37 -5.09
C GLN A 205 -8.32 -16.15 -6.22
N ILE A 206 -7.87 -15.46 -7.28
CA ILE A 206 -7.25 -16.09 -8.44
C ILE A 206 -5.78 -16.39 -8.14
N GLN A 207 -5.40 -17.66 -8.12
CA GLN A 207 -4.01 -18.09 -7.93
C GLN A 207 -3.16 -18.02 -9.21
N ASP A 208 -3.79 -18.01 -10.38
CA ASP A 208 -3.11 -17.96 -11.67
C ASP A 208 -2.71 -16.53 -12.05
N THR A 209 -1.40 -16.24 -11.97
CA THR A 209 -0.79 -14.95 -12.32
C THR A 209 -1.18 -14.47 -13.71
N ASN A 210 -1.24 -15.37 -14.68
CA ASN A 210 -1.53 -14.99 -16.06
C ASN A 210 -2.98 -14.54 -16.19
N LYS A 211 -3.92 -15.22 -15.51
CA LYS A 211 -5.33 -14.80 -15.47
C LYS A 211 -5.49 -13.42 -14.84
N VAL A 212 -4.86 -13.18 -13.71
CA VAL A 212 -4.89 -11.85 -13.05
C VAL A 212 -4.33 -10.78 -13.98
N ARG A 213 -3.19 -11.06 -14.63
CA ARG A 213 -2.59 -10.14 -15.61
C ARG A 213 -3.52 -9.82 -16.78
N GLU A 214 -4.20 -10.81 -17.34
CA GLU A 214 -5.14 -10.60 -18.45
C GLU A 214 -6.36 -9.78 -18.04
N ILE A 215 -6.89 -9.97 -16.80
CA ILE A 215 -7.98 -9.16 -16.28
C ILE A 215 -7.52 -7.72 -16.09
N LEU A 216 -6.37 -7.50 -15.49
CA LEU A 216 -5.84 -6.16 -15.22
C LEU A 216 -5.47 -5.40 -16.51
N LYS A 217 -5.14 -6.09 -17.61
CA LYS A 217 -4.95 -5.46 -18.92
C LYS A 217 -6.20 -4.79 -19.48
N ARG A 218 -7.39 -5.11 -18.96
CA ARG A 218 -8.66 -4.44 -19.33
C ARG A 218 -8.80 -3.06 -18.71
N LEU A 219 -7.97 -2.74 -17.72
CA LEU A 219 -7.86 -1.38 -17.18
C LEU A 219 -7.17 -0.46 -18.22
N PRO A 220 -7.48 0.85 -18.22
CA PRO A 220 -6.97 1.76 -19.25
C PRO A 220 -5.45 1.70 -19.40
N ARG A 221 -5.01 1.58 -20.58
CA ARG A 221 -3.70 1.53 -21.30
C ARG A 221 -2.37 1.54 -20.51
N TYR A 222 -2.38 1.65 -19.19
CA TYR A 222 -1.15 1.86 -18.40
C TYR A 222 -0.39 0.57 -18.07
N TRP A 223 -1.05 -0.57 -18.12
CA TRP A 223 -0.52 -1.86 -17.68
C TRP A 223 0.47 -2.53 -18.64
N THR A 224 0.63 -2.00 -19.86
CA THR A 224 1.37 -2.70 -20.91
C THR A 224 2.86 -2.43 -20.96
N LYS A 225 3.41 -1.37 -20.36
CA LYS A 225 4.84 -1.01 -20.54
C LYS A 225 5.66 -0.75 -19.25
N SER A 226 5.05 -0.48 -18.10
CA SER A 226 5.81 -0.11 -16.89
C SER A 226 5.65 -1.07 -15.71
N CYS A 227 4.82 -2.10 -15.85
CA CYS A 227 4.29 -2.85 -14.72
C CYS A 227 5.00 -4.16 -14.37
N GLY A 228 6.07 -4.55 -15.06
CA GLY A 228 6.71 -5.84 -14.78
C GLY A 228 7.13 -6.00 -13.32
N LEU A 229 7.89 -5.04 -12.80
CA LEU A 229 8.48 -5.15 -11.46
C LEU A 229 7.44 -4.94 -10.34
N TYR A 230 6.62 -3.94 -10.49
CA TYR A 230 5.62 -3.61 -9.46
C TYR A 230 4.45 -4.59 -9.44
N PHE A 231 4.02 -5.08 -10.59
CA PHE A 231 3.05 -6.16 -10.66
C PHE A 231 3.56 -7.41 -9.94
N THR A 232 4.83 -7.73 -10.07
CA THR A 232 5.46 -8.86 -9.39
C THR A 232 5.46 -8.67 -7.88
N ILE A 233 5.79 -7.47 -7.38
CA ILE A 233 5.78 -7.15 -5.96
C ILE A 233 4.37 -7.23 -5.39
N TRP A 234 3.40 -6.58 -6.06
CA TRP A 234 2.02 -6.60 -5.62
C TRP A 234 1.39 -8.00 -5.73
N TYR A 235 1.68 -8.72 -6.80
CA TYR A 235 1.19 -10.07 -7.00
C TYR A 235 1.77 -11.05 -5.98
N ALA A 236 3.05 -10.92 -5.65
CA ALA A 236 3.67 -11.66 -4.55
C ALA A 236 2.98 -11.36 -3.21
N SER A 237 2.53 -10.11 -3.00
CA SER A 237 1.81 -9.71 -1.79
C SER A 237 0.42 -10.35 -1.68
N ILE A 238 -0.26 -10.60 -2.81
CA ILE A 238 -1.60 -11.21 -2.80
C ILE A 238 -1.55 -12.74 -2.72
N LEU A 239 -0.62 -13.35 -3.41
CA LEU A 239 -0.67 -14.80 -3.60
C LEU A 239 -0.18 -15.62 -2.43
N ARG A 240 0.39 -15.04 -1.35
CA ARG A 240 1.06 -15.89 -0.35
C ARG A 240 1.76 -17.04 -1.08
N ILE A 241 2.73 -16.71 -1.96
CA ILE A 241 3.45 -17.76 -2.67
C ILE A 241 4.18 -18.57 -1.61
N SER A 242 3.56 -19.66 -1.22
CA SER A 242 4.23 -20.76 -0.54
C SER A 242 5.20 -21.31 -1.58
N TYR A 243 6.47 -20.93 -1.45
CA TYR A 243 7.57 -21.59 -2.15
C TYR A 243 7.87 -22.92 -1.48
#